data_6af7dd90339c5fd0ce0fcab3a6c8db3a
#
_entry.id   6af7dd90339c5fd0ce0fcab3a6c8db3a
#
_cell.length_a   1.000
_cell.length_b   1.000
_cell.length_c   1.000
_cell.angle_alpha   90.00
_cell.angle_beta   90.00
_cell.angle_gamma   90.00
#
_symmetry.space_group_name_H-M   'P 1'
#
loop_
_entity.id
_entity.type
_entity.pdbx_description
1 polymer ?
#
loop_
_entity_poly.entity_id
_entity_poly.type
_entity_poly.pdbx_seq_one_letter_code
_entity_poly.pdbx_strand_id
1 'polypeptide(L)'
;MHDPRRYRKFAAGTQPEYLHPAYVSSVKRAPTEPLILLPHTKTETSGPVFGHSLVTAADSDLTAQHSGEPLGERIIVSGRVLDEDGRGVPESLVEIWQANAAGRYLHKMDHHGAPLDPNFSGCGRVMTDTEGRYRFVSIKPGAYPWGNHHNAWRPQHIHFSLFGAGLLTRLVTQMYFPGDPLLEFDPIYNSTADEPARRRLVAKFDWETTEPSHALGYRFDIVLRGREQTPMEK
;
A
#
# COMPACT_ATOMS: atom_id res chain seq x y z
N MET A 1 27.67 17.62 -12.83
CA MET A 1 27.97 17.11 -11.47
C MET A 1 26.64 16.88 -10.76
N HIS A 2 26.35 15.65 -10.39
CA HIS A 2 25.05 15.33 -9.72
C HIS A 2 25.19 15.75 -8.26
N ASP A 3 24.35 16.70 -7.80
CA ASP A 3 24.29 17.05 -6.37
C ASP A 3 23.58 15.88 -5.64
N PRO A 4 24.28 15.10 -4.80
CA PRO A 4 23.71 13.95 -4.10
C PRO A 4 22.63 14.33 -3.08
N ARG A 5 22.51 15.63 -2.77
CA ARG A 5 21.49 16.18 -1.88
C ARG A 5 20.16 16.45 -2.60
N ARG A 6 20.12 16.37 -3.94
CA ARG A 6 18.89 16.55 -4.70
C ARG A 6 18.13 15.24 -4.83
N TYR A 7 16.97 15.22 -4.25
CA TYR A 7 15.98 14.19 -4.41
C TYR A 7 15.70 13.94 -5.90
N ARG A 8 15.80 12.69 -6.36
CA ARG A 8 15.42 12.34 -7.73
C ARG A 8 13.91 12.44 -7.85
N LYS A 9 13.42 13.41 -8.60
CA LYS A 9 12.00 13.59 -8.85
C LYS A 9 11.44 12.41 -9.63
N PHE A 10 10.20 12.06 -9.35
CA PHE A 10 9.41 11.16 -10.19
C PHE A 10 9.17 11.80 -11.57
N ALA A 11 8.92 10.98 -12.60
CA ALA A 11 8.54 11.47 -13.92
C ALA A 11 7.12 12.05 -13.92
N ALA A 12 6.84 13.00 -14.79
CA ALA A 12 5.50 13.60 -14.90
C ALA A 12 4.45 12.52 -15.19
N GLY A 13 3.30 12.60 -14.52
CA GLY A 13 2.18 11.67 -14.68
C GLY A 13 2.34 10.32 -13.95
N THR A 14 3.53 10.00 -13.39
CA THR A 14 3.76 8.72 -12.69
C THR A 14 3.30 8.72 -11.24
N GLN A 15 2.88 9.87 -10.73
CA GLN A 15 2.25 10.00 -9.41
C GLN A 15 0.85 10.61 -9.59
N PRO A 16 -0.11 10.28 -8.70
CA PRO A 16 -1.44 10.87 -8.76
C PRO A 16 -1.39 12.39 -8.62
N GLU A 17 -2.28 13.07 -9.29
CA GLU A 17 -2.52 14.51 -9.13
C GLU A 17 -3.18 14.78 -7.77
N TYR A 18 -2.89 15.94 -7.15
CA TYR A 18 -3.59 16.35 -5.91
C TYR A 18 -5.07 16.57 -6.13
N LEU A 19 -5.43 17.14 -7.30
CA LEU A 19 -6.81 17.32 -7.72
C LEU A 19 -7.13 16.33 -8.83
N HIS A 20 -7.96 15.36 -8.54
CA HIS A 20 -8.53 14.43 -9.51
C HIS A 20 -10.05 14.43 -9.35
N PRO A 21 -10.80 15.19 -10.21
CA PRO A 21 -12.24 15.44 -10.01
C PRO A 21 -13.08 14.17 -9.88
N ALA A 22 -12.71 13.09 -10.60
CA ALA A 22 -13.40 11.81 -10.49
C ALA A 22 -13.27 11.17 -9.10
N TYR A 23 -12.23 11.54 -8.33
CA TYR A 23 -12.10 11.22 -6.91
C TYR A 23 -12.59 12.42 -6.09
N VAL A 24 -13.86 12.41 -5.72
CA VAL A 24 -14.57 13.56 -5.11
C VAL A 24 -13.87 14.11 -3.87
N SER A 25 -13.27 13.26 -3.03
CA SER A 25 -12.53 13.72 -1.86
C SER A 25 -11.35 14.63 -2.21
N SER A 26 -10.72 14.47 -3.37
CA SER A 26 -9.58 15.29 -3.77
C SER A 26 -9.94 16.77 -3.93
N VAL A 27 -11.18 17.06 -4.33
CA VAL A 27 -11.68 18.44 -4.49
C VAL A 27 -11.64 19.22 -3.18
N LYS A 28 -11.86 18.54 -2.04
CA LYS A 28 -11.90 19.18 -0.70
C LYS A 28 -10.53 19.36 -0.06
N ARG A 29 -9.51 18.63 -0.52
CA ARG A 29 -8.18 18.58 0.12
C ARG A 29 -7.03 18.97 -0.79
N ALA A 30 -7.27 19.11 -2.10
CA ALA A 30 -6.26 19.58 -3.02
C ALA A 30 -5.80 21.00 -2.66
N PRO A 31 -4.50 21.31 -2.75
CA PRO A 31 -4.00 22.67 -2.58
C PRO A 31 -4.65 23.62 -3.59
N THR A 32 -5.08 24.78 -3.13
CA THR A 32 -5.61 25.86 -4.00
C THR A 32 -4.51 26.77 -4.55
N GLU A 33 -3.35 26.76 -3.89
CA GLU A 33 -2.18 27.54 -4.28
C GLU A 33 -1.04 26.63 -4.73
N PRO A 34 -0.10 27.12 -5.56
CA PRO A 34 1.08 26.35 -5.96
C PRO A 34 1.90 25.87 -4.75
N LEU A 35 2.32 24.61 -4.79
CA LEU A 35 3.17 24.06 -3.73
C LEU A 35 4.55 24.69 -3.76
N ILE A 36 5.05 25.09 -2.59
CA ILE A 36 6.40 25.58 -2.39
C ILE A 36 7.30 24.40 -2.00
N LEU A 37 8.32 24.16 -2.81
CA LEU A 37 9.33 23.16 -2.50
C LEU A 37 10.26 23.68 -1.41
N LEU A 38 10.18 23.10 -0.21
CA LEU A 38 11.10 23.39 0.87
C LEU A 38 12.37 22.54 0.73
N PRO A 39 13.57 23.09 1.04
CA PRO A 39 14.78 22.29 1.10
C PRO A 39 14.71 21.32 2.29
N HIS A 40 15.17 20.08 2.07
CA HIS A 40 15.29 19.13 3.17
C HIS A 40 16.37 19.58 4.17
N THR A 41 15.99 19.63 5.43
CA THR A 41 16.90 19.89 6.54
C THR A 41 17.27 18.59 7.25
N LYS A 42 18.23 18.65 8.18
CA LYS A 42 18.57 17.48 9.00
C LYS A 42 17.38 16.99 9.83
N THR A 43 16.48 17.90 10.21
CA THR A 43 15.29 17.57 11.00
C THR A 43 14.31 16.66 10.23
N GLU A 44 14.13 16.89 8.94
CA GLU A 44 13.27 16.04 8.12
C GLU A 44 13.92 14.69 7.78
N THR A 45 15.26 14.65 7.75
CA THR A 45 16.01 13.43 7.42
C THR A 45 16.38 12.58 8.63
N SER A 46 16.26 13.11 9.85
CA SER A 46 16.58 12.44 11.11
C SER A 46 15.38 12.24 12.03
N GLY A 47 14.21 12.02 11.45
CA GLY A 47 12.99 11.74 12.21
C GLY A 47 13.13 10.54 13.16
N PRO A 48 12.26 10.43 14.17
CA PRO A 48 12.32 9.34 15.14
C PRO A 48 12.21 7.99 14.46
N VAL A 49 13.02 7.03 14.89
CA VAL A 49 12.89 5.62 14.49
C VAL A 49 11.60 5.07 15.09
N PHE A 50 10.67 4.70 14.24
CA PHE A 50 9.34 4.30 14.65
C PHE A 50 9.31 2.81 15.01
N GLY A 51 9.02 2.50 16.29
CA GLY A 51 8.43 1.23 16.75
C GLY A 51 9.07 -0.10 16.28
N HIS A 52 10.26 -0.09 15.70
CA HIS A 52 10.90 -1.27 15.14
C HIS A 52 11.04 -2.40 16.16
N SER A 53 11.34 -2.06 17.41
CA SER A 53 11.45 -3.02 18.51
C SER A 53 10.11 -3.62 18.97
N LEU A 54 8.99 -3.10 18.48
CA LEU A 54 7.64 -3.58 18.82
C LEU A 54 7.05 -4.53 17.76
N VAL A 55 7.73 -4.73 16.63
CA VAL A 55 7.28 -5.65 15.58
C VAL A 55 7.70 -7.06 15.94
N THR A 56 6.74 -7.95 16.01
CA THR A 56 6.93 -9.38 16.30
C THR A 56 6.59 -10.22 15.08
N ALA A 57 6.99 -11.50 15.08
CA ALA A 57 6.61 -12.42 14.01
C ALA A 57 5.09 -12.60 13.88
N ALA A 58 4.34 -12.47 14.98
CA ALA A 58 2.88 -12.55 14.97
C ALA A 58 2.21 -11.38 14.24
N ASP A 59 2.85 -10.22 14.14
CA ASP A 59 2.32 -9.06 13.42
C ASP A 59 2.26 -9.28 11.90
N SER A 60 3.04 -10.22 11.36
CA SER A 60 3.10 -10.53 9.92
C SER A 60 2.14 -11.63 9.49
N ASP A 61 1.43 -12.26 10.41
CA ASP A 61 0.36 -13.23 10.08
C ASP A 61 -0.98 -12.71 10.59
N LEU A 62 -1.74 -12.05 9.70
CA LEU A 62 -3.04 -11.49 10.02
C LEU A 62 -4.10 -12.57 10.24
N THR A 63 -3.80 -13.82 9.87
CA THR A 63 -4.74 -14.95 10.03
C THR A 63 -4.59 -15.66 11.39
N ALA A 64 -3.51 -15.38 12.11
CA ALA A 64 -3.20 -15.98 13.40
C ALA A 64 -3.34 -15.02 14.60
N GLN A 65 -3.93 -13.83 14.40
CA GLN A 65 -4.08 -12.82 15.45
C GLN A 65 -5.24 -13.09 16.41
N HIS A 66 -6.11 -14.03 16.08
CA HIS A 66 -7.28 -14.44 16.87
C HIS A 66 -7.28 -15.96 17.11
N SER A 67 -8.11 -16.42 18.01
CA SER A 67 -8.18 -17.85 18.37
C SER A 67 -8.88 -18.72 17.33
N GLY A 68 -9.71 -18.11 16.47
CA GLY A 68 -10.44 -18.80 15.40
C GLY A 68 -9.86 -18.46 14.03
N GLU A 69 -10.22 -19.28 13.04
CA GLU A 69 -9.82 -19.08 11.65
C GLU A 69 -10.64 -17.94 11.00
N PRO A 70 -10.00 -16.99 10.31
CA PRO A 70 -10.72 -15.98 9.53
C PRO A 70 -11.34 -16.60 8.27
N LEU A 71 -12.43 -15.99 7.81
CA LEU A 71 -13.15 -16.39 6.60
C LEU A 71 -12.50 -15.81 5.34
N GLY A 72 -12.42 -16.61 4.29
CA GLY A 72 -11.98 -16.17 2.96
C GLY A 72 -10.78 -16.93 2.41
N GLU A 73 -10.31 -16.49 1.24
CA GLU A 73 -9.14 -17.02 0.56
C GLU A 73 -7.87 -16.54 1.27
N ARG A 74 -7.08 -17.49 1.79
CA ARG A 74 -5.79 -17.15 2.41
C ARG A 74 -4.76 -16.80 1.33
N ILE A 75 -4.02 -15.74 1.57
CA ILE A 75 -2.99 -15.25 0.65
C ILE A 75 -1.66 -15.04 1.38
N ILE A 76 -0.58 -15.17 0.61
CA ILE A 76 0.75 -14.75 0.99
C ILE A 76 1.12 -13.57 0.10
N VAL A 77 1.46 -12.45 0.71
CA VAL A 77 2.02 -11.31 -0.03
C VAL A 77 3.49 -11.17 0.31
N SER A 78 4.32 -11.15 -0.72
CA SER A 78 5.76 -10.95 -0.61
C SER A 78 6.21 -9.85 -1.55
N GLY A 79 7.39 -9.29 -1.29
CA GLY A 79 7.98 -8.29 -2.16
C GLY A 79 9.24 -7.70 -1.59
N ARG A 80 9.74 -6.67 -2.25
CA ARG A 80 10.92 -5.91 -1.81
C ARG A 80 10.61 -4.43 -1.74
N VAL A 81 11.17 -3.76 -0.74
CA VAL A 81 11.27 -2.31 -0.70
C VAL A 81 12.60 -1.93 -1.34
N LEU A 82 12.55 -1.12 -2.38
CA LEU A 82 13.69 -0.79 -3.23
C LEU A 82 13.94 0.73 -3.27
N ASP A 83 15.19 1.12 -3.38
CA ASP A 83 15.58 2.49 -3.75
C ASP A 83 15.47 2.73 -5.26
N GLU A 84 15.83 3.93 -5.73
CA GLU A 84 15.81 4.31 -7.15
C GLU A 84 16.85 3.58 -8.03
N ASP A 85 17.81 2.91 -7.43
CA ASP A 85 18.84 2.13 -8.12
C ASP A 85 18.53 0.61 -8.09
N GLY A 86 17.35 0.22 -7.53
CA GLY A 86 16.92 -1.17 -7.42
C GLY A 86 17.56 -1.96 -6.28
N ARG A 87 18.23 -1.27 -5.34
CA ARG A 87 18.80 -1.89 -4.15
C ARG A 87 17.74 -2.06 -3.09
N GLY A 88 17.80 -3.16 -2.33
CA GLY A 88 16.92 -3.38 -1.20
C GLY A 88 17.16 -2.37 -0.08
N VAL A 89 16.07 -1.89 0.52
CA VAL A 89 16.11 -0.99 1.68
C VAL A 89 15.77 -1.81 2.93
N PRO A 90 16.78 -2.10 3.77
CA PRO A 90 16.59 -2.88 4.99
C PRO A 90 15.90 -2.06 6.07
N GLU A 91 15.42 -2.77 7.10
CA GLU A 91 14.86 -2.18 8.32
C GLU A 91 13.74 -1.14 8.05
N SER A 92 12.99 -1.33 6.94
CA SER A 92 11.79 -0.55 6.68
C SER A 92 10.60 -1.19 7.36
N LEU A 93 9.88 -0.41 8.16
CA LEU A 93 8.60 -0.83 8.71
C LEU A 93 7.54 -0.73 7.62
N VAL A 94 6.86 -1.83 7.36
CA VAL A 94 5.72 -1.92 6.46
C VAL A 94 4.48 -2.19 7.29
N GLU A 95 3.61 -1.21 7.41
CA GLU A 95 2.27 -1.36 8.00
C GLU A 95 1.26 -1.69 6.91
N ILE A 96 0.32 -2.54 7.22
CA ILE A 96 -0.69 -3.07 6.31
C ILE A 96 -2.06 -2.91 6.94
N TRP A 97 -3.06 -2.47 6.15
CA TRP A 97 -4.47 -2.53 6.56
C TRP A 97 -5.38 -2.80 5.37
N GLN A 98 -6.47 -3.50 5.61
CA GLN A 98 -7.40 -3.94 4.57
C GLN A 98 -8.79 -4.27 5.12
N ALA A 99 -9.76 -4.38 4.23
CA ALA A 99 -11.06 -4.97 4.52
C ALA A 99 -10.95 -6.49 4.70
N ASN A 100 -11.93 -7.11 5.34
CA ASN A 100 -12.07 -8.57 5.37
C ASN A 100 -12.55 -9.12 4.01
N ALA A 101 -12.73 -10.44 3.90
CA ALA A 101 -13.18 -11.08 2.67
C ALA A 101 -14.57 -10.60 2.17
N ALA A 102 -15.41 -10.10 3.06
CA ALA A 102 -16.72 -9.55 2.72
C ALA A 102 -16.69 -8.05 2.34
N GLY A 103 -15.49 -7.43 2.28
CA GLY A 103 -15.34 -6.01 1.98
C GLY A 103 -15.66 -5.10 3.16
N ARG A 104 -15.53 -5.58 4.41
CA ARG A 104 -15.83 -4.81 5.61
C ARG A 104 -14.56 -4.50 6.41
N TYR A 105 -14.39 -3.23 6.79
CA TYR A 105 -13.34 -2.79 7.72
C TYR A 105 -13.81 -2.87 9.18
N LEU A 106 -12.91 -3.26 10.07
CA LEU A 106 -13.10 -3.09 11.50
C LEU A 106 -12.81 -1.63 11.88
N HIS A 107 -13.66 -0.71 11.44
CA HIS A 107 -13.51 0.72 11.71
C HIS A 107 -14.85 1.38 11.95
N LYS A 108 -14.91 2.30 12.94
CA LYS A 108 -16.15 2.97 13.36
C LYS A 108 -16.84 3.79 12.26
N MET A 109 -16.10 4.20 11.23
CA MET A 109 -16.65 4.98 10.10
C MET A 109 -17.09 4.11 8.93
N ASP A 110 -16.83 2.80 8.99
CA ASP A 110 -17.33 1.88 7.97
C ASP A 110 -18.74 1.45 8.35
N HIS A 111 -19.73 1.87 7.55
CA HIS A 111 -21.15 1.54 7.72
C HIS A 111 -21.65 0.55 6.66
N HIS A 112 -20.75 -0.09 5.93
CA HIS A 112 -21.13 -1.12 4.95
C HIS A 112 -21.87 -2.27 5.64
N GLY A 113 -22.96 -2.74 5.04
CA GLY A 113 -23.82 -3.78 5.61
C GLY A 113 -23.24 -5.20 5.59
N ALA A 114 -22.05 -5.41 5.03
CA ALA A 114 -21.38 -6.71 5.04
C ALA A 114 -20.98 -7.12 6.46
N PRO A 115 -20.90 -8.44 6.77
CA PRO A 115 -20.56 -8.93 8.10
C PRO A 115 -19.11 -8.61 8.46
N LEU A 116 -18.89 -8.30 9.76
CA LEU A 116 -17.55 -8.33 10.35
C LEU A 116 -17.11 -9.79 10.55
N ASP A 117 -15.82 -10.02 10.41
CA ASP A 117 -15.20 -11.30 10.76
C ASP A 117 -14.60 -11.18 12.18
N PRO A 118 -15.08 -11.95 13.17
CA PRO A 118 -14.57 -11.88 14.53
C PRO A 118 -13.11 -12.37 14.67
N ASN A 119 -12.62 -13.08 13.67
CA ASN A 119 -11.26 -13.64 13.64
C ASN A 119 -10.30 -12.88 12.71
N PHE A 120 -10.68 -11.68 12.24
CA PHE A 120 -9.86 -10.89 11.34
C PHE A 120 -9.92 -9.39 11.65
N SER A 121 -8.82 -8.83 12.15
CA SER A 121 -8.71 -7.38 12.41
C SER A 121 -8.30 -6.57 11.18
N GLY A 122 -7.70 -7.20 10.19
CA GLY A 122 -7.29 -6.58 8.93
C GLY A 122 -6.09 -5.64 9.03
N CYS A 123 -5.32 -5.67 10.12
CA CYS A 123 -4.14 -4.84 10.33
C CYS A 123 -2.93 -5.69 10.70
N GLY A 124 -1.76 -5.36 10.13
CA GLY A 124 -0.51 -6.06 10.41
C GLY A 124 0.72 -5.20 10.16
N ARG A 125 1.87 -5.74 10.51
CA ARG A 125 3.17 -5.08 10.34
C ARG A 125 4.25 -6.10 10.01
N VAL A 126 5.23 -5.68 9.24
CA VAL A 126 6.43 -6.48 8.96
C VAL A 126 7.64 -5.56 8.78
N MET A 127 8.82 -6.04 9.18
CA MET A 127 10.10 -5.38 8.89
C MET A 127 10.71 -5.99 7.64
N THR A 128 11.34 -5.15 6.82
CA THR A 128 12.18 -5.66 5.73
C THR A 128 13.48 -6.25 6.27
N ASP A 129 13.94 -7.34 5.65
CA ASP A 129 15.23 -7.96 5.91
C ASP A 129 16.41 -7.13 5.35
N THR A 130 17.63 -7.67 5.46
CA THR A 130 18.87 -7.04 4.96
C THR A 130 18.88 -6.80 3.46
N GLU A 131 18.02 -7.49 2.69
CA GLU A 131 17.87 -7.36 1.25
C GLU A 131 16.60 -6.61 0.84
N GLY A 132 15.93 -5.99 1.82
CA GLY A 132 14.71 -5.24 1.62
C GLY A 132 13.48 -6.11 1.40
N ARG A 133 13.53 -7.42 1.65
CA ARG A 133 12.38 -8.32 1.46
C ARG A 133 11.40 -8.25 2.62
N TYR A 134 10.13 -8.36 2.30
CA TYR A 134 9.05 -8.53 3.28
C TYR A 134 8.10 -9.66 2.86
N ARG A 135 7.42 -10.26 3.83
CA ARG A 135 6.39 -11.29 3.63
C ARG A 135 5.37 -11.21 4.75
N PHE A 136 4.10 -11.34 4.41
CA PHE A 136 3.03 -11.50 5.37
C PHE A 136 1.94 -12.44 4.84
N VAL A 137 1.14 -12.97 5.76
CA VAL A 137 -0.02 -13.81 5.47
C VAL A 137 -1.30 -13.04 5.79
N SER A 138 -2.30 -13.14 4.94
CA SER A 138 -3.58 -12.46 5.13
C SER A 138 -4.74 -13.22 4.47
N ILE A 139 -5.93 -12.64 4.53
CA ILE A 139 -7.09 -13.04 3.73
C ILE A 139 -7.23 -12.06 2.58
N LYS A 140 -7.56 -12.56 1.39
CA LYS A 140 -7.82 -11.69 0.23
C LYS A 140 -9.03 -10.79 0.52
N PRO A 141 -8.86 -9.45 0.45
CA PRO A 141 -9.94 -8.53 0.77
C PRO A 141 -11.07 -8.60 -0.26
N GLY A 142 -12.30 -8.38 0.18
CA GLY A 142 -13.43 -8.16 -0.72
C GLY A 142 -13.46 -6.72 -1.26
N ALA A 143 -14.11 -6.56 -2.42
CA ALA A 143 -14.51 -5.25 -2.91
C ALA A 143 -15.59 -4.66 -2.01
N TYR A 144 -15.70 -3.33 -1.95
CA TYR A 144 -16.70 -2.68 -1.10
C TYR A 144 -17.27 -1.39 -1.71
N PRO A 145 -18.54 -1.05 -1.40
CA PRO A 145 -19.13 0.22 -1.83
C PRO A 145 -18.58 1.38 -1.02
N TRP A 146 -18.48 2.54 -1.64
CA TRP A 146 -18.04 3.77 -0.99
C TRP A 146 -18.76 5.02 -1.50
N GLY A 147 -18.67 6.12 -0.75
CA GLY A 147 -19.47 7.32 -1.00
C GLY A 147 -18.91 8.29 -2.06
N ASN A 148 -18.11 7.84 -3.03
CA ASN A 148 -17.53 8.73 -4.04
C ASN A 148 -18.58 9.23 -5.03
N HIS A 149 -19.47 8.34 -5.49
CA HIS A 149 -20.64 8.65 -6.32
C HIS A 149 -21.71 7.57 -6.12
N HIS A 150 -22.86 7.72 -6.77
CA HIS A 150 -23.90 6.69 -6.75
C HIS A 150 -23.37 5.38 -7.33
N ASN A 151 -23.53 4.29 -6.59
CA ASN A 151 -23.07 2.95 -6.98
C ASN A 151 -21.54 2.86 -7.21
N ALA A 152 -20.74 3.64 -6.49
CA ALA A 152 -19.30 3.51 -6.52
C ALA A 152 -18.83 2.30 -5.72
N TRP A 153 -17.91 1.52 -6.31
CA TRP A 153 -17.26 0.36 -5.69
C TRP A 153 -15.75 0.48 -5.77
N ARG A 154 -15.07 0.11 -4.67
CA ARG A 154 -13.61 -0.03 -4.66
C ARG A 154 -13.22 -1.46 -5.04
N PRO A 155 -12.22 -1.65 -5.91
CA PRO A 155 -11.63 -2.97 -6.19
C PRO A 155 -11.01 -3.58 -4.93
N GLN A 156 -10.70 -4.85 -4.98
CA GLN A 156 -9.93 -5.54 -3.95
C GLN A 156 -8.55 -4.89 -3.80
N HIS A 157 -8.20 -4.44 -2.59
CA HIS A 157 -6.90 -3.80 -2.35
C HIS A 157 -6.43 -3.94 -0.91
N ILE A 158 -5.12 -3.81 -0.74
CA ILE A 158 -4.45 -3.73 0.56
C ILE A 158 -3.71 -2.40 0.61
N HIS A 159 -3.88 -1.67 1.69
CA HIS A 159 -3.12 -0.45 1.95
C HIS A 159 -1.76 -0.77 2.56
N PHE A 160 -0.77 -0.01 2.15
CA PHE A 160 0.60 -0.06 2.66
C PHE A 160 1.03 1.31 3.15
N SER A 161 1.74 1.33 4.27
CA SER A 161 2.37 2.52 4.81
C SER A 161 3.78 2.16 5.25
N LEU A 162 4.76 2.84 4.68
CA LEU A 162 6.17 2.55 4.89
C LEU A 162 6.86 3.64 5.67
N PHE A 163 7.69 3.22 6.63
CA PHE A 163 8.55 4.06 7.45
C PHE A 163 9.96 3.47 7.50
N GLY A 164 10.97 4.28 7.65
CA GLY A 164 12.34 3.80 7.83
C GLY A 164 13.39 4.86 7.57
N ALA A 165 14.63 4.53 7.89
CA ALA A 165 15.78 5.44 7.75
C ALA A 165 16.06 5.86 6.30
N GLY A 166 15.67 5.06 5.32
CA GLY A 166 15.81 5.36 3.89
C GLY A 166 14.69 6.21 3.31
N LEU A 167 13.66 6.53 4.10
CA LEU A 167 12.48 7.26 3.66
C LEU A 167 12.53 8.70 4.16
N LEU A 168 12.58 9.65 3.23
CA LEU A 168 12.46 11.08 3.54
C LEU A 168 11.05 11.47 3.95
N THR A 169 10.05 10.73 3.45
CA THR A 169 8.64 10.91 3.77
C THR A 169 7.99 9.54 3.93
N ARG A 170 6.93 9.47 4.72
CA ARG A 170 6.06 8.30 4.78
C ARG A 170 5.51 8.00 3.38
N LEU A 171 5.73 6.80 2.88
CA LEU A 171 5.09 6.35 1.64
C LEU A 171 3.81 5.62 1.99
N VAL A 172 2.68 6.11 1.48
CA VAL A 172 1.38 5.43 1.57
C VAL A 172 0.97 5.03 0.17
N THR A 173 0.60 3.77 -0.03
CA THR A 173 0.18 3.26 -1.34
C THR A 173 -0.87 2.15 -1.18
N GLN A 174 -1.42 1.69 -2.28
CA GLN A 174 -2.35 0.57 -2.33
C GLN A 174 -1.84 -0.48 -3.29
N MET A 175 -1.93 -1.74 -2.88
CA MET A 175 -1.73 -2.91 -3.73
C MET A 175 -3.08 -3.39 -4.22
N TYR A 176 -3.23 -3.54 -5.53
CA TYR A 176 -4.42 -4.12 -6.16
C TYR A 176 -4.16 -5.53 -6.66
N PHE A 177 -5.21 -6.31 -6.84
CA PHE A 177 -5.12 -7.68 -7.34
C PHE A 177 -5.27 -7.75 -8.87
N PRO A 178 -4.53 -8.67 -9.55
CA PRO A 178 -4.62 -8.81 -11.00
C PRO A 178 -6.00 -9.32 -11.42
N GLY A 179 -6.51 -8.78 -12.54
CA GLY A 179 -7.76 -9.22 -13.14
C GLY A 179 -9.04 -8.71 -12.45
N ASP A 180 -8.94 -7.81 -11.47
CA ASP A 180 -10.13 -7.21 -10.87
C ASP A 180 -10.80 -6.24 -11.87
N PRO A 181 -12.06 -6.49 -12.28
CA PRO A 181 -12.76 -5.67 -13.26
C PRO A 181 -13.08 -4.26 -12.77
N LEU A 182 -13.05 -4.02 -11.46
CA LEU A 182 -13.33 -2.72 -10.86
C LEU A 182 -12.17 -1.73 -11.01
N LEU A 183 -10.96 -2.18 -11.40
CA LEU A 183 -9.79 -1.31 -11.57
C LEU A 183 -10.04 -0.19 -12.58
N GLU A 184 -10.72 -0.48 -13.68
CA GLU A 184 -11.02 0.53 -14.70
C GLU A 184 -11.97 1.64 -14.22
N PHE A 185 -12.75 1.35 -13.16
CA PHE A 185 -13.72 2.28 -12.58
C PHE A 185 -13.23 2.97 -11.30
N ASP A 186 -12.08 2.54 -10.73
CA ASP A 186 -11.57 3.12 -9.49
C ASP A 186 -10.85 4.46 -9.74
N PRO A 187 -11.42 5.60 -9.32
CA PRO A 187 -10.79 6.89 -9.55
C PRO A 187 -9.48 7.09 -8.79
N ILE A 188 -9.25 6.34 -7.69
CA ILE A 188 -7.97 6.41 -6.98
C ILE A 188 -6.87 5.73 -7.81
N TYR A 189 -7.11 4.53 -8.32
CA TYR A 189 -6.19 3.85 -9.24
C TYR A 189 -5.93 4.71 -10.49
N ASN A 190 -6.99 5.24 -11.11
CA ASN A 190 -6.92 6.02 -12.34
C ASN A 190 -6.40 7.46 -12.17
N SER A 191 -6.22 7.94 -10.93
CA SER A 191 -5.62 9.26 -10.68
C SER A 191 -4.14 9.36 -11.09
N THR A 192 -3.46 8.23 -11.28
CA THR A 192 -2.11 8.17 -11.87
C THR A 192 -2.24 8.08 -13.38
N ALA A 193 -1.87 9.15 -14.10
CA ALA A 193 -2.09 9.26 -15.55
C ALA A 193 -1.24 8.27 -16.38
N ASP A 194 0.01 8.04 -15.96
CA ASP A 194 0.93 7.12 -16.62
C ASP A 194 0.53 5.66 -16.39
N GLU A 195 0.17 4.94 -17.45
CA GLU A 195 -0.28 3.55 -17.37
C GLU A 195 0.79 2.58 -16.83
N PRO A 196 2.06 2.65 -17.25
CA PRO A 196 3.11 1.84 -16.64
C PRO A 196 3.25 2.07 -15.14
N ALA A 197 3.08 3.32 -14.66
CA ALA A 197 3.09 3.62 -13.23
C ALA A 197 1.89 3.00 -12.51
N ARG A 198 0.68 3.12 -13.08
CA ARG A 198 -0.52 2.44 -12.51
C ARG A 198 -0.34 0.94 -12.39
N ARG A 199 0.26 0.28 -13.40
CA ARG A 199 0.50 -1.16 -13.38
C ARG A 199 1.43 -1.59 -12.24
N ARG A 200 2.29 -0.69 -11.73
CA ARG A 200 3.11 -0.98 -10.55
C ARG A 200 2.29 -1.10 -9.26
N LEU A 201 1.06 -0.63 -9.25
CA LEU A 201 0.13 -0.81 -8.13
C LEU A 201 -0.56 -2.19 -8.13
N VAL A 202 -0.45 -2.96 -9.22
CA VAL A 202 -1.09 -4.26 -9.35
C VAL A 202 -0.08 -5.36 -9.00
N ALA A 203 -0.39 -6.16 -7.99
CA ALA A 203 0.42 -7.31 -7.62
C ALA A 203 0.50 -8.33 -8.75
N LYS A 204 1.55 -9.13 -8.76
CA LYS A 204 1.70 -10.27 -9.65
C LYS A 204 1.38 -11.53 -8.89
N PHE A 205 0.58 -12.42 -9.49
CA PHE A 205 0.43 -13.77 -8.97
C PHE A 205 1.81 -14.45 -8.96
N ASP A 206 2.17 -15.06 -7.85
CA ASP A 206 3.48 -15.68 -7.64
C ASP A 206 3.31 -17.15 -7.26
N TRP A 207 3.58 -18.01 -8.23
CA TRP A 207 3.50 -19.45 -8.03
C TRP A 207 4.56 -19.97 -7.04
N GLU A 208 5.72 -19.35 -6.98
CA GLU A 208 6.82 -19.81 -6.12
C GLU A 208 6.52 -19.59 -4.64
N THR A 209 5.75 -18.56 -4.31
CA THR A 209 5.32 -18.29 -2.94
C THR A 209 3.96 -18.89 -2.60
N THR A 210 3.29 -19.50 -3.58
CA THR A 210 2.02 -20.22 -3.36
C THR A 210 2.27 -21.51 -2.58
N GLU A 211 1.54 -21.67 -1.48
CA GLU A 211 1.60 -22.89 -0.65
C GLU A 211 0.43 -23.82 -1.01
N PRO A 212 0.71 -25.06 -1.48
CA PRO A 212 -0.34 -25.99 -1.90
C PRO A 212 -1.40 -26.22 -0.85
N SER A 213 -2.66 -26.13 -1.24
CA SER A 213 -3.84 -26.33 -0.37
C SER A 213 -3.91 -25.40 0.85
N HIS A 214 -3.08 -24.34 0.90
CA HIS A 214 -3.04 -23.44 2.04
C HIS A 214 -3.26 -21.98 1.65
N ALA A 215 -2.41 -21.39 0.78
CA ALA A 215 -2.50 -19.97 0.44
C ALA A 215 -1.98 -19.67 -0.97
N LEU A 216 -2.59 -18.72 -1.67
CA LEU A 216 -2.13 -18.22 -2.96
C LEU A 216 -1.10 -17.09 -2.78
N GLY A 217 0.00 -17.15 -3.54
CA GLY A 217 1.08 -16.19 -3.49
C GLY A 217 0.87 -14.97 -4.41
N TYR A 218 1.20 -13.79 -3.89
CA TYR A 218 1.21 -12.54 -4.65
C TYR A 218 2.51 -11.78 -4.37
N ARG A 219 3.10 -11.21 -5.43
CA ARG A 219 4.30 -10.39 -5.31
C ARG A 219 4.00 -8.93 -5.59
N PHE A 220 4.47 -8.05 -4.68
CA PHE A 220 4.32 -6.62 -4.78
C PHE A 220 5.62 -5.93 -4.35
N ASP A 221 6.41 -5.47 -5.32
CA ASP A 221 7.63 -4.71 -5.05
C ASP A 221 7.31 -3.21 -4.95
N ILE A 222 7.93 -2.51 -4.00
CA ILE A 222 7.70 -1.10 -3.73
C ILE A 222 9.00 -0.33 -3.96
N VAL A 223 8.97 0.64 -4.87
CA VAL A 223 10.10 1.53 -5.17
C VAL A 223 9.84 2.88 -4.52
N LEU A 224 10.75 3.31 -3.65
CA LEU A 224 10.54 4.47 -2.78
C LEU A 224 10.62 5.82 -3.50
N ARG A 225 11.38 5.91 -4.59
CA ARG A 225 11.62 7.17 -5.31
C ARG A 225 12.17 6.95 -6.71
N GLY A 226 12.29 8.04 -7.49
CA GLY A 226 12.84 8.02 -8.83
C GLY A 226 11.77 7.76 -9.91
N ARG A 227 12.21 7.41 -11.12
CA ARG A 227 11.32 7.23 -12.27
C ARG A 227 10.34 6.06 -12.10
N GLU A 228 10.82 5.00 -11.45
CA GLU A 228 10.06 3.79 -11.19
C GLU A 228 9.36 3.81 -9.84
N GLN A 229 9.28 4.98 -9.20
CA GLN A 229 8.61 5.13 -7.90
C GLN A 229 7.19 4.56 -7.95
N THR A 230 6.85 3.77 -6.93
CA THR A 230 5.48 3.31 -6.73
C THR A 230 4.57 4.51 -6.51
N PRO A 231 3.45 4.64 -7.22
CA PRO A 231 2.51 5.73 -7.02
C PRO A 231 2.02 5.80 -5.58
N MET A 232 1.99 7.00 -5.02
CA MET A 232 1.53 7.25 -3.65
C MET A 232 0.03 7.56 -3.64
N GLU A 233 -0.66 7.14 -2.59
CA GLU A 233 -2.00 7.62 -2.29
C GLU A 233 -1.90 9.08 -1.81
N LYS A 234 -2.68 9.98 -2.41
CA LYS A 234 -2.71 11.42 -2.07
C LYS A 234 -4.09 11.87 -1.64
#